data_52292b230bb762d5e861feb496e01072
#
_entry.id   52292b230bb762d5e861feb496e01072
#
_cell.length_a   1.000
_cell.length_b   1.000
_cell.length_c   1.000
_cell.angle_alpha   90.00
_cell.angle_beta   90.00
_cell.angle_gamma   90.00
#
_symmetry.space_group_name_H-M   'P 1'
#
loop_
_entity.id
_entity.type
_entity.pdbx_description
1 polymer ?
#
loop_
_entity_poly.entity_id
_entity_poly.type
_entity_poly.pdbx_seq_one_letter_code
_entity_poly.pdbx_strand_id
1 'polypeptide(L)'
;MDRIQFGRRVAHWRGRRRLSQQEFASLMQRSLRWVEDLEGGRRQADPNLSVVTAIASRLNVTVDRLLYDPVVLCPADTEIEAVRAVLQRHDIITGRTDAADVEPVPVAALRHALVYARTGFQAGHFAKLGTQIPALLVDATRAAERHQGEDQQEAFRLLSLSLELTEAAAIKWGDTELAVVAGHRAVAAAERSEDPVIMASAARHLADAMTSHGQAQAAVAFATAAAERLRPELLRRGSLGLSVLGMLFLKAALAQAAVAEADDHSPDAAARAVPVFLDEADEYAARLGADGNELWTSFGTANCGLYRVAAHVQLCAGADAVAVAREIPAAGLEALPRERRAHLLTDRARAETQAGMREEAVATLLEAEALAPEEVVCRPRTKALVEDLRLLGAGSAEGRLRSLAERCGLPR
;
A
#
# COMPACT_ATOMS: atom_id res chain seq x y z
N MET A 1 -10.96 -31.87 -5.89
CA MET A 1 -10.91 -30.38 -5.90
C MET A 1 -11.25 -29.88 -4.50
N ASP A 2 -10.44 -28.99 -3.92
CA ASP A 2 -10.73 -28.41 -2.62
C ASP A 2 -11.87 -27.38 -2.74
N ARG A 3 -13.00 -27.65 -2.08
CA ARG A 3 -14.23 -26.85 -2.15
C ARG A 3 -14.02 -25.43 -1.65
N ILE A 4 -13.26 -25.32 -0.56
CA ILE A 4 -12.99 -24.04 0.09
C ILE A 4 -12.15 -23.15 -0.84
N GLN A 5 -11.18 -23.75 -1.52
CA GLN A 5 -10.35 -23.02 -2.49
C GLN A 5 -11.12 -22.62 -3.75
N PHE A 6 -12.04 -23.45 -4.26
CA PHE A 6 -12.87 -23.07 -5.39
C PHE A 6 -13.79 -21.88 -5.06
N GLY A 7 -14.51 -21.95 -3.95
CA GLY A 7 -15.36 -20.85 -3.49
C GLY A 7 -14.57 -19.54 -3.27
N ARG A 8 -13.37 -19.63 -2.69
CA ARG A 8 -12.47 -18.49 -2.51
C ARG A 8 -12.02 -17.89 -3.85
N ARG A 9 -11.73 -18.71 -4.85
CA ARG A 9 -11.37 -18.22 -6.19
C ARG A 9 -12.55 -17.51 -6.85
N VAL A 10 -13.78 -18.02 -6.68
CA VAL A 10 -14.98 -17.32 -7.15
C VAL A 10 -15.13 -15.97 -6.48
N ALA A 11 -15.02 -15.90 -5.15
CA ALA A 11 -15.08 -14.65 -4.40
C ALA A 11 -13.97 -13.66 -4.82
N HIS A 12 -12.75 -14.16 -5.01
CA HIS A 12 -11.62 -13.37 -5.49
C HIS A 12 -11.91 -12.74 -6.86
N TRP A 13 -12.31 -13.53 -7.84
CA TRP A 13 -12.58 -13.04 -9.20
C TRP A 13 -13.81 -12.14 -9.26
N ARG A 14 -14.85 -12.41 -8.45
CA ARG A 14 -16.00 -11.53 -8.27
C ARG A 14 -15.59 -10.16 -7.73
N GLY A 15 -14.81 -10.15 -6.66
CA GLY A 15 -14.30 -8.92 -6.06
C GLY A 15 -13.45 -8.11 -7.05
N ARG A 16 -12.63 -8.77 -7.88
CA ARG A 16 -11.85 -8.12 -8.94
C ARG A 16 -12.71 -7.49 -10.03
N ARG A 17 -13.92 -7.99 -10.23
CA ARG A 17 -14.92 -7.39 -11.15
C ARG A 17 -15.77 -6.33 -10.46
N ARG A 18 -15.48 -6.01 -9.17
CA ARG A 18 -16.25 -5.07 -8.35
C ARG A 18 -17.74 -5.42 -8.23
N LEU A 19 -18.08 -6.69 -8.34
CA LEU A 19 -19.43 -7.19 -8.17
C LEU A 19 -19.69 -7.50 -6.70
N SER A 20 -20.80 -7.00 -6.13
CA SER A 20 -21.33 -7.49 -4.86
C SER A 20 -21.81 -8.94 -5.01
N GLN A 21 -21.98 -9.65 -3.91
CA GLN A 21 -22.57 -11.00 -3.95
C GLN A 21 -23.98 -10.98 -4.55
N GLN A 22 -24.76 -9.92 -4.28
CA GLN A 22 -26.12 -9.74 -4.83
C GLN A 22 -26.11 -9.54 -6.35
N GLU A 23 -25.21 -8.70 -6.87
CA GLU A 23 -25.04 -8.49 -8.32
C GLU A 23 -24.59 -9.76 -9.01
N PHE A 24 -23.63 -10.48 -8.41
CA PHE A 24 -23.18 -11.73 -8.96
C PHE A 24 -24.27 -12.82 -8.92
N ALA A 25 -25.07 -12.87 -7.87
CA ALA A 25 -26.24 -13.75 -7.79
C ALA A 25 -27.23 -13.46 -8.92
N SER A 26 -27.49 -12.18 -9.19
CA SER A 26 -28.36 -11.75 -10.30
C SER A 26 -27.78 -12.14 -11.66
N LEU A 27 -26.48 -11.93 -11.89
CA LEU A 27 -25.78 -12.35 -13.11
C LEU A 27 -25.81 -13.86 -13.34
N MET A 28 -25.74 -14.63 -12.26
CA MET A 28 -25.81 -16.09 -12.29
C MET A 28 -27.23 -16.64 -12.33
N GLN A 29 -28.27 -15.76 -12.20
CA GLN A 29 -29.68 -16.15 -12.05
C GLN A 29 -29.88 -17.12 -10.88
N ARG A 30 -29.24 -16.84 -9.75
CA ARG A 30 -29.27 -17.61 -8.52
C ARG A 30 -29.63 -16.71 -7.33
N SER A 31 -29.94 -17.33 -6.17
CA SER A 31 -30.17 -16.59 -4.94
C SER A 31 -28.86 -16.09 -4.32
N LEU A 32 -28.92 -15.00 -3.54
CA LEU A 32 -27.80 -14.52 -2.75
C LEU A 32 -27.21 -15.63 -1.88
N ARG A 33 -28.07 -16.40 -1.20
CA ARG A 33 -27.66 -17.54 -0.36
C ARG A 33 -26.87 -18.59 -1.15
N TRP A 34 -27.19 -18.79 -2.44
CA TRP A 34 -26.43 -19.71 -3.29
C TRP A 34 -24.98 -19.22 -3.47
N VAL A 35 -24.77 -17.91 -3.65
CA VAL A 35 -23.43 -17.31 -3.77
C VAL A 35 -22.67 -17.39 -2.45
N GLU A 36 -23.32 -17.06 -1.34
CA GLU A 36 -22.74 -17.15 0.01
C GLU A 36 -22.28 -18.58 0.33
N ASP A 37 -23.12 -19.58 0.01
CA ASP A 37 -22.79 -20.99 0.23
C ASP A 37 -21.69 -21.48 -0.70
N LEU A 38 -21.64 -20.97 -1.94
CA LEU A 38 -20.59 -21.29 -2.91
C LEU A 38 -19.24 -20.72 -2.44
N GLU A 39 -19.18 -19.42 -2.14
CA GLU A 39 -17.97 -18.73 -1.71
C GLU A 39 -17.48 -19.21 -0.33
N GLY A 40 -18.40 -19.57 0.56
CA GLY A 40 -18.08 -20.14 1.86
C GLY A 40 -17.71 -21.63 1.84
N GLY A 41 -17.65 -22.27 0.66
CA GLY A 41 -17.29 -23.69 0.52
C GLY A 41 -18.35 -24.66 1.09
N ARG A 42 -19.55 -24.18 1.45
CA ARG A 42 -20.63 -24.99 1.99
C ARG A 42 -21.39 -25.77 0.90
N ARG A 43 -21.29 -25.36 -0.34
CA ARG A 43 -21.90 -25.99 -1.50
C ARG A 43 -20.88 -26.61 -2.46
N GLN A 44 -21.27 -27.77 -2.99
CA GLN A 44 -20.63 -28.52 -4.09
C GLN A 44 -19.20 -29.00 -3.85
N ALA A 45 -19.11 -30.28 -3.47
CA ALA A 45 -17.86 -31.03 -3.50
C ALA A 45 -17.28 -31.13 -4.91
N ASP A 46 -18.18 -31.18 -5.89
CA ASP A 46 -17.88 -31.37 -7.30
C ASP A 46 -18.85 -30.50 -8.09
N PRO A 47 -18.48 -29.23 -8.39
CA PRO A 47 -19.33 -28.38 -9.19
C PRO A 47 -19.46 -28.97 -10.59
N ASN A 48 -20.72 -29.13 -11.03
CA ASN A 48 -21.00 -29.55 -12.43
C ASN A 48 -20.24 -28.57 -13.36
N LEU A 49 -19.58 -29.14 -14.37
CA LEU A 49 -18.77 -28.40 -15.34
C LEU A 49 -19.54 -27.23 -15.98
N SER A 50 -20.85 -27.40 -16.22
CA SER A 50 -21.70 -26.32 -16.72
C SER A 50 -21.81 -25.14 -15.81
N VAL A 51 -21.83 -25.34 -14.48
CA VAL A 51 -21.83 -24.28 -13.47
C VAL A 51 -20.48 -23.59 -13.42
N VAL A 52 -19.38 -24.34 -13.43
CA VAL A 52 -18.02 -23.80 -13.49
C VAL A 52 -17.81 -22.94 -14.71
N THR A 53 -18.24 -23.44 -15.90
CA THR A 53 -18.15 -22.69 -17.16
C THR A 53 -19.00 -21.42 -17.12
N ALA A 54 -20.21 -21.48 -16.57
CA ALA A 54 -21.05 -20.30 -16.41
C ALA A 54 -20.42 -19.25 -15.49
N ILE A 55 -19.86 -19.67 -14.34
CA ILE A 55 -19.15 -18.77 -13.41
C ILE A 55 -17.93 -18.14 -14.11
N ALA A 56 -17.10 -18.94 -14.80
CA ALA A 56 -15.94 -18.49 -15.52
C ALA A 56 -16.30 -17.44 -16.58
N SER A 57 -17.34 -17.71 -17.38
CA SER A 57 -17.86 -16.78 -18.38
C SER A 57 -18.34 -15.46 -17.77
N ARG A 58 -19.14 -15.50 -16.69
CA ARG A 58 -19.66 -14.29 -16.03
C ARG A 58 -18.57 -13.48 -15.36
N LEU A 59 -17.53 -14.12 -14.85
CA LEU A 59 -16.37 -13.46 -14.26
C LEU A 59 -15.29 -13.10 -15.31
N ASN A 60 -15.51 -13.47 -16.59
CA ASN A 60 -14.56 -13.28 -17.69
C ASN A 60 -13.15 -13.80 -17.35
N VAL A 61 -13.09 -15.06 -16.95
CA VAL A 61 -11.86 -15.82 -16.66
C VAL A 61 -11.92 -17.17 -17.35
N THR A 62 -10.79 -17.84 -17.54
CA THR A 62 -10.77 -19.21 -18.02
C THR A 62 -11.22 -20.20 -16.95
N VAL A 63 -11.77 -21.34 -17.36
CA VAL A 63 -12.13 -22.41 -16.42
C VAL A 63 -10.93 -22.88 -15.60
N ASP A 64 -9.75 -22.99 -16.24
CA ASP A 64 -8.51 -23.39 -15.57
C ASP A 64 -8.12 -22.42 -14.44
N ARG A 65 -8.21 -21.11 -14.68
CA ARG A 65 -7.99 -20.10 -13.63
C ARG A 65 -8.94 -20.24 -12.46
N LEU A 66 -10.18 -20.56 -12.74
CA LEU A 66 -11.18 -20.77 -11.71
C LEU A 66 -10.95 -22.07 -10.92
N LEU A 67 -10.42 -23.10 -11.56
CA LEU A 67 -10.21 -24.41 -10.94
C LEU A 67 -8.84 -24.57 -10.27
N TYR A 68 -7.79 -24.02 -10.85
CA TYR A 68 -6.41 -24.39 -10.51
C TYR A 68 -5.53 -23.21 -10.10
N ASP A 69 -5.84 -21.96 -10.51
CA ASP A 69 -5.02 -20.84 -10.07
C ASP A 69 -5.07 -20.69 -8.55
N PRO A 70 -3.95 -20.74 -7.87
CA PRO A 70 -3.91 -20.35 -6.46
C PRO A 70 -4.34 -18.88 -6.34
N VAL A 71 -5.12 -18.55 -5.30
CA VAL A 71 -5.33 -17.16 -4.93
C VAL A 71 -4.03 -16.68 -4.32
N VAL A 72 -3.18 -16.07 -5.13
CA VAL A 72 -1.92 -15.48 -4.68
C VAL A 72 -2.26 -14.16 -4.02
N LEU A 73 -2.11 -14.11 -2.71
CA LEU A 73 -2.32 -12.89 -1.89
C LEU A 73 -0.99 -12.20 -1.56
N CYS A 74 0.12 -12.94 -1.61
CA CYS A 74 1.47 -12.41 -1.41
C CYS A 74 2.33 -12.70 -2.64
N PRO A 75 3.30 -11.83 -3.00
CA PRO A 75 4.25 -12.18 -4.05
C PRO A 75 5.09 -13.37 -3.63
N ALA A 76 5.55 -14.15 -4.59
CA ALA A 76 6.53 -15.19 -4.35
C ALA A 76 7.91 -14.55 -4.06
N ASP A 77 8.76 -15.22 -3.28
CA ASP A 77 10.12 -14.76 -3.02
C ASP A 77 10.90 -14.52 -4.34
N THR A 78 10.68 -15.38 -5.34
CA THR A 78 11.29 -15.23 -6.68
C THR A 78 10.85 -13.95 -7.41
N GLU A 79 9.64 -13.46 -7.14
CA GLU A 79 9.15 -12.20 -7.71
C GLU A 79 9.79 -11.00 -7.01
N ILE A 80 9.96 -11.05 -5.69
CA ILE A 80 10.68 -10.02 -4.92
C ILE A 80 12.15 -9.99 -5.35
N GLU A 81 12.79 -11.15 -5.50
CA GLU A 81 14.16 -11.25 -6.00
C GLU A 81 14.31 -10.73 -7.43
N ALA A 82 13.31 -10.90 -8.28
CA ALA A 82 13.32 -10.29 -9.62
C ALA A 82 13.30 -8.75 -9.56
N VAL A 83 12.53 -8.16 -8.64
CA VAL A 83 12.56 -6.71 -8.38
C VAL A 83 13.91 -6.26 -7.87
N ARG A 84 14.49 -7.00 -6.91
CA ARG A 84 15.82 -6.73 -6.36
C ARG A 84 16.90 -6.79 -7.44
N ALA A 85 16.87 -7.80 -8.30
CA ALA A 85 17.82 -7.96 -9.40
C ALA A 85 17.77 -6.78 -10.38
N VAL A 86 16.60 -6.25 -10.70
CA VAL A 86 16.48 -5.06 -11.55
C VAL A 86 17.00 -3.82 -10.86
N LEU A 87 16.77 -3.64 -9.57
CA LEU A 87 17.32 -2.51 -8.80
C LEU A 87 18.85 -2.58 -8.68
N GLN A 88 19.45 -3.77 -8.71
CA GLN A 88 20.90 -3.96 -8.66
C GLN A 88 21.57 -3.94 -10.04
N ARG A 89 20.81 -3.70 -11.09
CA ARG A 89 21.28 -3.70 -12.46
C ARG A 89 22.08 -2.44 -12.78
N HIS A 90 23.26 -2.63 -13.38
CA HIS A 90 24.17 -1.55 -13.80
C HIS A 90 24.72 -1.87 -15.19
N ASP A 91 23.91 -1.67 -16.22
CA ASP A 91 24.17 -2.15 -17.58
C ASP A 91 25.45 -1.55 -18.19
N ILE A 92 25.73 -0.26 -17.92
CA ILE A 92 26.91 0.43 -18.43
C ILE A 92 28.20 -0.22 -17.89
N ILE A 93 28.27 -0.44 -16.57
CA ILE A 93 29.50 -0.98 -15.93
C ILE A 93 29.67 -2.46 -16.27
N THR A 94 28.59 -3.22 -16.35
CA THR A 94 28.62 -4.66 -16.61
C THR A 94 28.74 -5.01 -18.09
N GLY A 95 28.68 -4.01 -18.97
CA GLY A 95 28.74 -4.21 -20.42
C GLY A 95 27.56 -5.02 -20.97
N ARG A 96 26.41 -5.03 -20.26
CA ARG A 96 25.22 -5.71 -20.74
C ARG A 96 24.66 -4.98 -21.94
N THR A 97 24.82 -5.61 -23.12
CA THR A 97 24.36 -5.07 -24.40
C THR A 97 23.03 -5.65 -24.86
N ASP A 98 22.45 -6.57 -24.08
CA ASP A 98 21.19 -7.26 -24.43
C ASP A 98 20.05 -6.32 -24.80
N ALA A 99 20.20 -5.05 -24.46
CA ALA A 99 19.22 -4.00 -24.72
C ALA A 99 19.75 -2.91 -25.69
N ALA A 100 20.96 -3.04 -26.22
CA ALA A 100 21.56 -1.99 -27.06
C ALA A 100 20.73 -1.71 -28.32
N ASP A 101 20.08 -2.72 -28.87
CA ASP A 101 19.29 -2.63 -30.10
C ASP A 101 17.76 -2.50 -29.86
N VAL A 102 17.31 -2.48 -28.58
CA VAL A 102 15.89 -2.35 -28.28
C VAL A 102 15.56 -0.86 -28.13
N GLU A 103 14.68 -0.34 -28.97
CA GLU A 103 14.19 1.03 -28.85
C GLU A 103 13.51 1.26 -27.50
N PRO A 104 13.66 2.44 -26.89
CA PRO A 104 12.95 2.79 -25.67
C PRO A 104 11.44 2.85 -25.93
N VAL A 105 10.66 2.39 -24.96
CA VAL A 105 9.20 2.53 -25.06
C VAL A 105 8.82 4.01 -25.09
N PRO A 106 7.77 4.39 -25.84
CA PRO A 106 7.26 5.75 -25.83
C PRO A 106 6.84 6.17 -24.40
N VAL A 107 7.14 7.42 -24.04
CA VAL A 107 6.83 8.00 -22.72
C VAL A 107 5.35 7.83 -22.37
N ALA A 108 4.44 7.95 -23.33
CA ALA A 108 3.01 7.74 -23.12
C ALA A 108 2.67 6.30 -22.70
N ALA A 109 3.35 5.29 -23.29
CA ALA A 109 3.16 3.88 -22.92
C ALA A 109 3.68 3.60 -21.51
N LEU A 110 4.84 4.18 -21.15
CA LEU A 110 5.41 4.07 -19.82
C LEU A 110 4.48 4.69 -18.76
N ARG A 111 3.94 5.89 -19.04
CA ARG A 111 2.96 6.56 -18.16
C ARG A 111 1.73 5.68 -17.95
N HIS A 112 1.20 5.07 -18.99
CA HIS A 112 0.04 4.18 -18.91
C HIS A 112 0.34 2.96 -18.04
N ALA A 113 1.50 2.31 -18.22
CA ALA A 113 1.93 1.17 -17.41
C ALA A 113 2.06 1.54 -15.92
N LEU A 114 2.66 2.68 -15.60
CA LEU A 114 2.77 3.19 -14.24
C LEU A 114 1.40 3.45 -13.61
N VAL A 115 0.51 4.15 -14.31
CA VAL A 115 -0.85 4.44 -13.81
C VAL A 115 -1.61 3.13 -13.54
N TYR A 116 -1.48 2.13 -14.42
CA TYR A 116 -2.08 0.82 -14.22
C TYR A 116 -1.56 0.12 -12.95
N ALA A 117 -0.24 0.12 -12.74
CA ALA A 117 0.38 -0.49 -11.56
C ALA A 117 -0.01 0.26 -10.26
N ARG A 118 0.00 1.60 -10.28
CA ARG A 118 -0.46 2.45 -9.16
C ARG A 118 -1.92 2.23 -8.80
N THR A 119 -2.79 2.08 -9.81
CA THR A 119 -4.20 1.74 -9.59
C THR A 119 -4.35 0.39 -8.90
N GLY A 120 -3.53 -0.60 -9.31
CA GLY A 120 -3.46 -1.90 -8.63
C GLY A 120 -3.03 -1.79 -7.16
N PHE A 121 -2.01 -0.97 -6.87
CA PHE A 121 -1.56 -0.69 -5.51
C PHE A 121 -2.69 -0.08 -4.66
N GLN A 122 -3.32 1.00 -5.14
CA GLN A 122 -4.41 1.67 -4.43
C GLN A 122 -5.67 0.81 -4.27
N ALA A 123 -5.83 -0.21 -5.11
CA ALA A 123 -6.87 -1.23 -4.97
C ALA A 123 -6.51 -2.33 -3.94
N GLY A 124 -5.30 -2.32 -3.37
CA GLY A 124 -4.81 -3.31 -2.40
C GLY A 124 -4.31 -4.61 -3.05
N HIS A 125 -3.86 -4.58 -4.31
CA HIS A 125 -3.36 -5.74 -5.05
C HIS A 125 -1.83 -5.75 -5.10
N PHE A 126 -1.18 -6.04 -3.97
CA PHE A 126 0.28 -5.96 -3.84
C PHE A 126 1.02 -7.15 -4.44
N ALA A 127 0.42 -8.34 -4.42
CA ALA A 127 1.03 -9.55 -4.98
C ALA A 127 1.35 -9.41 -6.48
N LYS A 128 0.49 -8.73 -7.23
CA LYS A 128 0.70 -8.52 -8.67
C LYS A 128 1.85 -7.59 -9.00
N LEU A 129 2.23 -6.73 -8.09
CA LEU A 129 3.31 -5.78 -8.29
C LEU A 129 4.66 -6.50 -8.43
N GLY A 130 4.84 -7.65 -7.78
CA GLY A 130 6.04 -8.47 -7.93
C GLY A 130 6.35 -8.84 -9.38
N THR A 131 5.31 -9.10 -10.19
CA THR A 131 5.45 -9.40 -11.62
C THR A 131 5.47 -8.17 -12.52
N GLN A 132 4.88 -7.04 -12.09
CA GLN A 132 4.75 -5.84 -12.92
C GLN A 132 5.95 -4.91 -12.81
N ILE A 133 6.47 -4.71 -11.60
CA ILE A 133 7.55 -3.78 -11.30
C ILE A 133 8.83 -4.08 -12.10
N PRO A 134 9.31 -5.33 -12.26
CA PRO A 134 10.55 -5.57 -12.98
C PRO A 134 10.53 -5.03 -14.40
N ALA A 135 9.48 -5.30 -15.16
CA ALA A 135 9.35 -4.79 -16.53
C ALA A 135 9.23 -3.27 -16.57
N LEU A 136 8.39 -2.69 -15.67
CA LEU A 136 8.21 -1.25 -15.57
C LEU A 136 9.54 -0.53 -15.30
N LEU A 137 10.36 -1.03 -14.37
CA LEU A 137 11.66 -0.43 -14.03
C LEU A 137 12.67 -0.54 -15.18
N VAL A 138 12.72 -1.68 -15.87
CA VAL A 138 13.59 -1.85 -17.04
C VAL A 138 13.23 -0.86 -18.14
N ASP A 139 11.94 -0.75 -18.46
CA ASP A 139 11.45 0.15 -19.49
C ASP A 139 11.65 1.61 -19.11
N ALA A 140 11.38 1.98 -17.84
CA ALA A 140 11.57 3.34 -17.34
C ALA A 140 13.05 3.76 -17.35
N THR A 141 13.95 2.86 -16.93
CA THR A 141 15.41 3.13 -16.94
C THR A 141 15.89 3.33 -18.37
N ARG A 142 15.52 2.43 -19.29
CA ARG A 142 15.89 2.53 -20.71
C ARG A 142 15.36 3.82 -21.34
N ALA A 143 14.11 4.19 -21.05
CA ALA A 143 13.53 5.43 -21.54
C ALA A 143 14.29 6.67 -21.03
N ALA A 144 14.60 6.72 -19.73
CA ALA A 144 15.36 7.82 -19.14
C ALA A 144 16.79 7.96 -19.67
N GLU A 145 17.44 6.84 -20.05
CA GLU A 145 18.79 6.85 -20.60
C GLU A 145 18.85 7.20 -22.09
N ARG A 146 17.80 6.93 -22.87
CA ARG A 146 17.85 7.00 -24.33
C ARG A 146 17.03 8.10 -24.96
N HIS A 147 15.94 8.53 -24.36
CA HIS A 147 15.24 9.71 -24.84
C HIS A 147 16.10 10.96 -24.67
N GLN A 148 15.74 12.02 -25.37
CA GLN A 148 16.44 13.30 -25.35
C GLN A 148 15.43 14.45 -25.08
N GLY A 149 15.92 15.58 -24.58
CA GLY A 149 15.12 16.78 -24.37
C GLY A 149 13.95 16.56 -23.37
N GLU A 150 12.78 17.04 -23.70
CA GLU A 150 11.58 16.98 -22.83
C GLU A 150 11.15 15.55 -22.55
N ASP A 151 11.25 14.64 -23.52
CA ASP A 151 10.91 13.23 -23.33
C ASP A 151 11.85 12.55 -22.34
N GLN A 152 13.11 12.96 -22.28
CA GLN A 152 14.08 12.46 -21.31
C GLN A 152 13.72 12.92 -19.89
N GLN A 153 13.40 14.21 -19.73
CA GLN A 153 12.98 14.74 -18.43
C GLN A 153 11.73 14.03 -17.93
N GLU A 154 10.74 13.86 -18.81
CA GLU A 154 9.53 13.12 -18.45
C GLU A 154 9.79 11.64 -18.15
N ALA A 155 10.72 11.00 -18.87
CA ALA A 155 11.13 9.63 -18.58
C ALA A 155 11.80 9.52 -17.19
N PHE A 156 12.61 10.51 -16.76
CA PHE A 156 13.14 10.57 -15.40
C PHE A 156 12.06 10.77 -14.34
N ARG A 157 11.03 11.58 -14.62
CA ARG A 157 9.86 11.71 -13.73
C ARG A 157 9.16 10.36 -13.56
N LEU A 158 8.88 9.67 -14.65
CA LEU A 158 8.22 8.37 -14.63
C LEU A 158 9.08 7.28 -13.99
N LEU A 159 10.40 7.33 -14.16
CA LEU A 159 11.34 6.44 -13.48
C LEU A 159 11.29 6.67 -11.97
N SER A 160 11.36 7.92 -11.50
CA SER A 160 11.23 8.27 -10.09
C SER A 160 9.92 7.73 -9.51
N LEU A 161 8.79 8.01 -10.15
CA LEU A 161 7.47 7.55 -9.71
C LEU A 161 7.32 6.01 -9.73
N SER A 162 8.02 5.32 -10.64
CA SER A 162 8.07 3.86 -10.68
C SER A 162 8.90 3.28 -9.52
N LEU A 163 9.98 3.94 -9.16
CA LEU A 163 10.82 3.61 -8.01
C LEU A 163 10.10 3.88 -6.68
N GLU A 164 9.31 4.96 -6.59
CA GLU A 164 8.43 5.23 -5.46
C GLU A 164 7.36 4.13 -5.29
N LEU A 165 6.78 3.63 -6.39
CA LEU A 165 5.86 2.49 -6.33
C LEU A 165 6.57 1.23 -5.83
N THR A 166 7.82 1.03 -6.26
CA THR A 166 8.64 -0.10 -5.83
C THR A 166 8.93 -0.03 -4.34
N GLU A 167 9.28 1.15 -3.84
CA GLU A 167 9.48 1.42 -2.41
C GLU A 167 8.21 1.08 -1.61
N ALA A 168 7.06 1.64 -2.02
CA ALA A 168 5.79 1.40 -1.34
C ALA A 168 5.38 -0.08 -1.33
N ALA A 169 5.64 -0.81 -2.42
CA ALA A 169 5.39 -2.24 -2.51
C ALA A 169 6.34 -3.03 -1.60
N ALA A 170 7.63 -2.68 -1.56
CA ALA A 170 8.63 -3.32 -0.71
C ALA A 170 8.27 -3.18 0.79
N ILE A 171 7.79 -2.00 1.23
CA ILE A 171 7.26 -1.82 2.60
C ILE A 171 6.07 -2.76 2.87
N LYS A 172 5.14 -2.92 1.92
CA LYS A 172 4.01 -3.84 2.08
C LYS A 172 4.45 -5.31 2.17
N TRP A 173 5.52 -5.68 1.47
CA TRP A 173 6.11 -7.02 1.53
C TRP A 173 6.99 -7.23 2.77
N GLY A 174 7.37 -6.16 3.47
CA GLY A 174 8.25 -6.20 4.65
C GLY A 174 9.74 -6.19 4.32
N ASP A 175 10.11 -5.89 3.08
CA ASP A 175 11.51 -5.77 2.64
C ASP A 175 11.96 -4.32 2.74
N THR A 176 12.38 -3.91 3.94
CA THR A 176 12.78 -2.53 4.23
C THR A 176 14.11 -2.15 3.58
N GLU A 177 15.01 -3.10 3.34
CA GLU A 177 16.27 -2.86 2.62
C GLU A 177 15.98 -2.51 1.15
N LEU A 178 15.12 -3.30 0.51
CA LEU A 178 14.68 -3.05 -0.86
C LEU A 178 13.99 -1.68 -0.97
N ALA A 179 13.16 -1.33 0.03
CA ALA A 179 12.50 -0.03 0.10
C ALA A 179 13.51 1.13 0.13
N VAL A 180 14.55 1.06 0.97
CA VAL A 180 15.59 2.08 1.06
C VAL A 180 16.35 2.22 -0.27
N VAL A 181 16.72 1.11 -0.89
CA VAL A 181 17.42 1.14 -2.20
C VAL A 181 16.54 1.79 -3.27
N ALA A 182 15.26 1.42 -3.32
CA ALA A 182 14.31 2.02 -4.27
C ALA A 182 14.10 3.52 -3.99
N GLY A 183 13.99 3.93 -2.73
CA GLY A 183 13.84 5.31 -2.31
C GLY A 183 15.02 6.20 -2.71
N HIS A 184 16.26 5.75 -2.47
CA HIS A 184 17.45 6.49 -2.90
C HIS A 184 17.55 6.64 -4.42
N ARG A 185 17.21 5.58 -5.17
CA ARG A 185 17.14 5.65 -6.63
C ARG A 185 16.03 6.56 -7.13
N ALA A 186 14.89 6.61 -6.43
CA ALA A 186 13.79 7.52 -6.75
C ALA A 186 14.25 8.99 -6.62
N VAL A 187 14.94 9.33 -5.53
CA VAL A 187 15.51 10.67 -5.33
C VAL A 187 16.52 11.01 -6.46
N ALA A 188 17.43 10.12 -6.77
CA ALA A 188 18.41 10.35 -7.84
C ALA A 188 17.74 10.56 -9.22
N ALA A 189 16.66 9.83 -9.52
CA ALA A 189 15.89 10.02 -10.75
C ALA A 189 15.10 11.33 -10.72
N ALA A 190 14.52 11.69 -9.55
CA ALA A 190 13.80 12.94 -9.34
C ALA A 190 14.69 14.17 -9.56
N GLU A 191 15.91 14.16 -9.04
CA GLU A 191 16.88 15.24 -9.25
C GLU A 191 17.19 15.44 -10.75
N ARG A 192 17.30 14.36 -11.52
CA ARG A 192 17.52 14.42 -12.96
C ARG A 192 16.28 14.85 -13.76
N SER A 193 15.10 14.76 -13.17
CA SER A 193 13.87 15.29 -13.79
C SER A 193 13.73 16.81 -13.69
N GLU A 194 14.52 17.43 -12.81
CA GLU A 194 14.50 18.87 -12.49
C GLU A 194 13.13 19.39 -12.04
N ASP A 195 12.20 18.50 -11.64
CA ASP A 195 10.87 18.86 -11.16
C ASP A 195 10.79 18.86 -9.64
N PRO A 196 10.60 20.03 -8.99
CA PRO A 196 10.52 20.14 -7.54
C PRO A 196 9.40 19.29 -6.91
N VAL A 197 8.31 19.05 -7.64
CA VAL A 197 7.19 18.23 -7.16
C VAL A 197 7.60 16.76 -7.11
N ILE A 198 8.30 16.28 -8.14
CA ILE A 198 8.80 14.91 -8.17
C ILE A 198 9.91 14.71 -7.13
N MET A 199 10.81 15.71 -6.94
CA MET A 199 11.81 15.68 -5.88
C MET A 199 11.18 15.55 -4.49
N ALA A 200 10.13 16.32 -4.21
CA ALA A 200 9.40 16.26 -2.94
C ALA A 200 8.63 14.94 -2.78
N SER A 201 8.06 14.40 -3.87
CA SER A 201 7.41 13.09 -3.88
C SER A 201 8.41 11.97 -3.58
N ALA A 202 9.57 11.96 -4.22
CA ALA A 202 10.63 10.99 -3.94
C ALA A 202 11.17 11.12 -2.50
N ALA A 203 11.31 12.36 -2.01
CA ALA A 203 11.78 12.61 -0.65
C ALA A 203 10.82 12.02 0.42
N ARG A 204 9.50 12.15 0.25
CA ARG A 204 8.54 11.55 1.21
C ARG A 204 8.60 10.02 1.22
N HIS A 205 8.86 9.39 0.06
CA HIS A 205 9.01 7.94 -0.03
C HIS A 205 10.32 7.47 0.59
N LEU A 206 11.44 8.19 0.34
CA LEU A 206 12.69 7.86 1.00
C LEU A 206 12.60 8.02 2.52
N ALA A 207 11.95 9.07 3.02
CA ALA A 207 11.72 9.24 4.47
C ALA A 207 10.91 8.08 5.07
N ASP A 208 9.90 7.57 4.35
CA ASP A 208 9.11 6.40 4.76
C ASP A 208 9.97 5.13 4.82
N ALA A 209 10.76 4.89 3.79
CA ALA A 209 11.69 3.76 3.73
C ALA A 209 12.73 3.81 4.85
N MET A 210 13.35 4.97 5.09
CA MET A 210 14.32 5.17 6.18
C MET A 210 13.69 4.91 7.55
N THR A 211 12.49 5.42 7.79
CA THR A 211 11.73 5.17 9.03
C THR A 211 11.45 3.69 9.22
N SER A 212 10.96 3.03 8.18
CA SER A 212 10.65 1.59 8.20
C SER A 212 11.90 0.72 8.39
N HIS A 213 13.07 1.21 8.00
CA HIS A 213 14.38 0.54 8.14
C HIS A 213 15.10 0.90 9.45
N GLY A 214 14.45 1.59 10.38
CA GLY A 214 15.04 1.95 11.67
C GLY A 214 15.94 3.19 11.65
N GLN A 215 15.92 3.99 10.59
CA GLN A 215 16.70 5.22 10.46
C GLN A 215 15.85 6.47 10.73
N ALA A 216 14.98 6.41 11.74
CA ALA A 216 13.96 7.41 12.01
C ALA A 216 14.52 8.83 12.20
N GLN A 217 15.62 9.00 12.95
CA GLN A 217 16.25 10.30 13.17
C GLN A 217 16.72 10.95 11.86
N ALA A 218 17.34 10.16 10.99
CA ALA A 218 17.79 10.64 9.67
C ALA A 218 16.59 10.94 8.75
N ALA A 219 15.50 10.17 8.86
CA ALA A 219 14.26 10.40 8.11
C ALA A 219 13.61 11.75 8.49
N VAL A 220 13.53 12.08 9.79
CA VAL A 220 13.05 13.41 10.26
C VAL A 220 13.87 14.53 9.65
N ALA A 221 15.21 14.47 9.81
CA ALA A 221 16.10 15.48 9.29
C ALA A 221 15.99 15.65 7.77
N PHE A 222 15.91 14.56 7.05
CA PHE A 222 15.79 14.57 5.58
C PHE A 222 14.43 15.13 5.12
N ALA A 223 13.32 14.67 5.69
CA ALA A 223 12.00 15.11 5.30
C ALA A 223 11.78 16.60 5.58
N THR A 224 12.23 17.09 6.74
CA THR A 224 12.13 18.50 7.11
C THR A 224 13.01 19.39 6.23
N ALA A 225 14.26 19.00 5.97
CA ALA A 225 15.14 19.75 5.08
C ALA A 225 14.60 19.80 3.65
N ALA A 226 14.04 18.69 3.13
CA ALA A 226 13.38 18.66 1.82
C ALA A 226 12.14 19.58 1.78
N ALA A 227 11.30 19.53 2.82
CA ALA A 227 10.14 20.40 2.92
C ALA A 227 10.53 21.89 2.92
N GLU A 228 11.48 22.30 3.76
CA GLU A 228 11.97 23.68 3.82
C GLU A 228 12.57 24.16 2.50
N ARG A 229 13.43 23.34 1.90
CA ARG A 229 14.13 23.69 0.65
C ARG A 229 13.17 23.82 -0.53
N LEU A 230 12.17 22.94 -0.64
CA LEU A 230 11.27 22.89 -1.79
C LEU A 230 9.97 23.70 -1.59
N ARG A 231 9.66 24.13 -0.36
CA ARG A 231 8.43 24.88 -0.01
C ARG A 231 8.11 26.02 -0.98
N PRO A 232 9.04 26.94 -1.33
CA PRO A 232 8.71 28.06 -2.20
C PRO A 232 8.24 27.62 -3.60
N GLU A 233 8.84 26.56 -4.13
CA GLU A 233 8.49 26.00 -5.44
C GLU A 233 7.16 25.26 -5.38
N LEU A 234 6.95 24.44 -4.35
CA LEU A 234 5.72 23.66 -4.16
C LEU A 234 4.51 24.56 -3.95
N LEU A 235 4.62 25.66 -3.20
CA LEU A 235 3.53 26.60 -2.98
C LEU A 235 3.05 27.25 -4.28
N ARG A 236 3.91 27.37 -5.30
CA ARG A 236 3.53 27.86 -6.63
C ARG A 236 2.81 26.84 -7.52
N ARG A 237 2.82 25.56 -7.12
CA ARG A 237 2.23 24.44 -7.87
C ARG A 237 0.78 24.12 -7.45
N GLY A 238 0.14 25.00 -6.67
CA GLY A 238 -1.27 24.84 -6.26
C GLY A 238 -1.55 23.56 -5.47
N SER A 239 -2.65 22.90 -5.77
CA SER A 239 -3.10 21.70 -5.08
C SER A 239 -2.06 20.57 -5.08
N LEU A 240 -1.39 20.36 -6.20
CA LEU A 240 -0.34 19.36 -6.36
C LEU A 240 0.83 19.59 -5.40
N GLY A 241 1.32 20.82 -5.32
CA GLY A 241 2.42 21.19 -4.42
C GLY A 241 2.03 21.13 -2.96
N LEU A 242 0.82 21.59 -2.61
CA LEU A 242 0.27 21.49 -1.24
C LEU A 242 0.17 20.02 -0.79
N SER A 243 -0.32 19.15 -1.66
CA SER A 243 -0.48 17.72 -1.37
C SER A 243 0.86 17.05 -1.05
N VAL A 244 1.88 17.31 -1.86
CA VAL A 244 3.20 16.68 -1.65
C VAL A 244 3.91 17.28 -0.42
N LEU A 245 3.79 18.60 -0.20
CA LEU A 245 4.36 19.28 0.95
C LEU A 245 3.73 18.80 2.26
N GLY A 246 2.41 18.71 2.34
CA GLY A 246 1.71 18.15 3.50
C GLY A 246 2.12 16.71 3.77
N MET A 247 2.27 15.89 2.73
CA MET A 247 2.75 14.51 2.88
C MET A 247 4.18 14.42 3.44
N LEU A 248 5.08 15.35 3.14
CA LEU A 248 6.42 15.40 3.74
C LEU A 248 6.31 15.60 5.26
N PHE A 249 5.46 16.49 5.73
CA PHE A 249 5.24 16.70 7.17
C PHE A 249 4.59 15.49 7.83
N LEU A 250 3.63 14.83 7.18
CA LEU A 250 3.06 13.58 7.70
C LEU A 250 4.13 12.48 7.83
N LYS A 251 5.07 12.37 6.89
CA LYS A 251 6.18 11.42 7.02
C LYS A 251 7.17 11.83 8.11
N ALA A 252 7.46 13.11 8.26
CA ALA A 252 8.26 13.62 9.37
C ALA A 252 7.61 13.33 10.73
N ALA A 253 6.27 13.45 10.84
CA ALA A 253 5.52 13.11 12.05
C ALA A 253 5.67 11.63 12.44
N LEU A 254 5.51 10.70 11.50
CA LEU A 254 5.68 9.27 11.78
C LEU A 254 7.13 8.92 12.09
N ALA A 255 8.09 9.52 11.38
CA ALA A 255 9.50 9.34 11.70
C ALA A 255 9.83 9.85 13.11
N GLN A 256 9.27 11.00 13.51
CA GLN A 256 9.45 11.55 14.85
C GLN A 256 8.79 10.68 15.93
N ALA A 257 7.63 10.08 15.64
CA ALA A 257 6.99 9.12 16.54
C ALA A 257 7.86 7.86 16.71
N ALA A 258 8.49 7.39 15.63
CA ALA A 258 9.42 6.27 15.70
C ALA A 258 10.72 6.61 16.46
N VAL A 259 11.19 7.87 16.41
CA VAL A 259 12.29 8.34 17.26
C VAL A 259 11.88 8.27 18.73
N ALA A 260 10.66 8.71 19.07
CA ALA A 260 10.16 8.68 20.45
C ALA A 260 9.98 7.24 20.97
N GLU A 261 9.53 6.32 20.14
CA GLU A 261 9.42 4.89 20.50
C GLU A 261 10.78 4.26 20.79
N ALA A 262 11.83 4.68 20.08
CA ALA A 262 13.19 4.13 20.22
C ALA A 262 14.04 4.85 21.31
N ASP A 263 13.56 5.96 21.84
CA ASP A 263 14.32 6.77 22.82
C ASP A 263 14.00 6.34 24.26
N ASP A 264 14.85 5.51 24.85
CA ASP A 264 14.73 5.06 26.24
C ASP A 264 15.00 6.17 27.28
N HIS A 265 15.58 7.32 26.87
CA HIS A 265 16.04 8.37 27.79
C HIS A 265 15.07 9.54 27.89
N SER A 266 14.44 9.93 26.80
CA SER A 266 13.56 11.11 26.74
C SER A 266 12.40 10.95 25.75
N PRO A 267 11.61 9.85 25.83
CA PRO A 267 10.54 9.58 24.87
C PRO A 267 9.52 10.73 24.82
N ASP A 268 9.17 11.33 25.96
CA ASP A 268 8.22 12.45 26.04
C ASP A 268 8.72 13.72 25.32
N ALA A 269 10.03 13.96 25.30
CA ALA A 269 10.59 15.12 24.61
C ALA A 269 10.48 14.95 23.09
N ALA A 270 10.79 13.78 22.59
CA ALA A 270 10.65 13.43 21.18
C ALA A 270 9.17 13.39 20.75
N ALA A 271 8.29 12.81 21.58
CA ALA A 271 6.86 12.73 21.32
C ALA A 271 6.19 14.13 21.20
N ARG A 272 6.63 15.13 21.98
CA ARG A 272 6.09 16.51 21.91
C ARG A 272 6.31 17.19 20.56
N ALA A 273 7.25 16.75 19.74
CA ALA A 273 7.46 17.30 18.41
C ALA A 273 6.51 16.70 17.35
N VAL A 274 5.88 15.55 17.61
CA VAL A 274 4.97 14.88 16.66
C VAL A 274 3.78 15.76 16.27
N PRO A 275 3.03 16.40 17.23
CA PRO A 275 1.91 17.28 16.88
C PRO A 275 2.32 18.45 15.98
N VAL A 276 3.52 19.00 16.14
CA VAL A 276 4.00 20.15 15.34
C VAL A 276 3.99 19.80 13.85
N PHE A 277 4.45 18.60 13.48
CA PHE A 277 4.44 18.15 12.09
C PHE A 277 3.03 17.80 11.58
N LEU A 278 2.18 17.23 12.44
CA LEU A 278 0.79 16.93 12.10
C LEU A 278 -0.02 18.21 11.86
N ASP A 279 0.15 19.23 12.72
CA ASP A 279 -0.55 20.50 12.63
C ASP A 279 -0.11 21.28 11.38
N GLU A 280 1.19 21.26 11.03
CA GLU A 280 1.68 21.83 9.77
C GLU A 280 1.03 21.14 8.54
N ALA A 281 0.87 19.82 8.58
CA ALA A 281 0.17 19.10 7.52
C ALA A 281 -1.33 19.45 7.45
N ASP A 282 -1.99 19.60 8.59
CA ASP A 282 -3.39 20.02 8.68
C ASP A 282 -3.61 21.42 8.09
N GLU A 283 -2.66 22.35 8.26
CA GLU A 283 -2.72 23.67 7.62
C GLU A 283 -2.73 23.58 6.10
N TYR A 284 -1.89 22.69 5.52
CA TYR A 284 -1.91 22.47 4.07
C TYR A 284 -3.19 21.75 3.60
N ALA A 285 -3.71 20.82 4.38
CA ALA A 285 -4.99 20.17 4.07
C ALA A 285 -6.16 21.17 4.11
N ALA A 286 -6.18 22.06 5.09
CA ALA A 286 -7.17 23.13 5.19
C ALA A 286 -7.08 24.13 4.01
N ARG A 287 -5.88 24.46 3.57
CA ARG A 287 -5.66 25.30 2.37
C ARG A 287 -6.07 24.62 1.07
N LEU A 288 -5.94 23.29 1.00
CA LEU A 288 -6.41 22.50 -0.15
C LEU A 288 -7.94 22.50 -0.25
N GLY A 289 -8.63 22.49 0.90
CA GLY A 289 -10.09 22.61 1.00
C GLY A 289 -10.88 21.36 0.64
N ALA A 290 -10.28 20.37 0.02
CA ALA A 290 -10.90 19.08 -0.30
C ALA A 290 -9.84 17.97 -0.38
N ASP A 291 -10.20 16.75 -0.02
CA ASP A 291 -9.31 15.60 -0.18
C ASP A 291 -9.05 15.33 -1.67
N GLY A 292 -7.77 15.14 -2.03
CA GLY A 292 -7.31 14.90 -3.40
C GLY A 292 -6.43 13.67 -3.51
N ASN A 293 -6.21 13.19 -4.75
CA ASN A 293 -5.35 12.04 -5.00
C ASN A 293 -4.25 12.34 -6.03
N GLU A 294 -3.78 13.58 -6.06
CA GLU A 294 -2.70 14.00 -6.95
C GLU A 294 -1.42 13.25 -6.58
N LEU A 295 -0.70 12.76 -7.58
CA LEU A 295 0.46 11.86 -7.41
C LEU A 295 0.21 10.70 -6.43
N TRP A 296 -1.02 10.18 -6.39
CA TRP A 296 -1.43 9.07 -5.52
C TRP A 296 -1.19 9.33 -4.03
N THR A 297 -1.17 10.60 -3.62
CA THR A 297 -0.95 11.02 -2.22
C THR A 297 -2.15 10.75 -1.33
N SER A 298 -3.36 10.79 -1.90
CA SER A 298 -4.62 10.80 -1.14
C SER A 298 -4.63 11.87 -0.05
N PHE A 299 -3.96 13.02 -0.29
CA PHE A 299 -3.76 14.05 0.72
C PHE A 299 -5.01 14.88 0.93
N GLY A 300 -5.30 15.16 2.19
CA GLY A 300 -6.40 16.00 2.68
C GLY A 300 -6.71 15.69 4.13
N THR A 301 -7.79 16.28 4.63
CA THR A 301 -8.16 16.22 6.06
C THR A 301 -8.36 14.78 6.55
N ALA A 302 -9.02 13.92 5.74
CA ALA A 302 -9.22 12.53 6.11
C ALA A 302 -7.89 11.79 6.26
N ASN A 303 -6.96 11.95 5.32
CA ASN A 303 -5.65 11.29 5.38
C ASN A 303 -4.78 11.83 6.52
N CYS A 304 -4.84 13.13 6.86
CA CYS A 304 -4.20 13.68 8.06
C CYS A 304 -4.69 12.97 9.33
N GLY A 305 -6.00 12.72 9.42
CA GLY A 305 -6.58 11.92 10.50
C GLY A 305 -5.99 10.51 10.59
N LEU A 306 -5.81 9.82 9.44
CA LEU A 306 -5.16 8.50 9.39
C LEU A 306 -3.74 8.53 9.96
N TYR A 307 -2.95 9.53 9.57
CA TYR A 307 -1.59 9.69 10.06
C TYR A 307 -1.54 10.04 11.55
N ARG A 308 -2.52 10.79 12.06
CA ARG A 308 -2.67 11.06 13.49
C ARG A 308 -2.95 9.78 14.28
N VAL A 309 -3.84 8.91 13.76
CA VAL A 309 -4.06 7.56 14.34
C VAL A 309 -2.77 6.76 14.35
N ALA A 310 -2.06 6.69 13.23
CA ALA A 310 -0.80 5.96 13.13
C ALA A 310 0.28 6.48 14.09
N ALA A 311 0.37 7.80 14.27
CA ALA A 311 1.31 8.41 15.21
C ALA A 311 0.97 8.05 16.67
N HIS A 312 -0.30 8.11 17.08
CA HIS A 312 -0.72 7.67 18.42
C HIS A 312 -0.44 6.17 18.64
N VAL A 313 -0.68 5.34 17.63
CA VAL A 313 -0.35 3.90 17.70
C VAL A 313 1.15 3.69 17.90
N GLN A 314 1.99 4.44 17.20
CA GLN A 314 3.45 4.37 17.31
C GLN A 314 3.93 4.81 18.71
N LEU A 315 3.26 5.79 19.30
CA LEU A 315 3.51 6.28 20.67
C LEU A 315 2.86 5.41 21.76
N CYS A 316 2.32 4.24 21.41
CA CYS A 316 1.60 3.36 22.33
C CYS A 316 0.39 4.00 23.03
N ALA A 317 -0.17 5.06 22.46
CA ALA A 317 -1.35 5.79 22.95
C ALA A 317 -2.64 5.25 22.32
N GLY A 318 -2.92 3.95 22.52
CA GLY A 318 -4.03 3.25 21.85
C GLY A 318 -5.40 3.85 22.11
N ALA A 319 -5.70 4.32 23.33
CA ALA A 319 -6.99 4.95 23.64
C ALA A 319 -7.20 6.25 22.86
N ASP A 320 -6.17 7.08 22.73
CA ASP A 320 -6.21 8.32 21.97
C ASP A 320 -6.33 8.02 20.46
N ALA A 321 -5.61 7.02 19.98
CA ALA A 321 -5.72 6.57 18.59
C ALA A 321 -7.13 6.12 18.24
N VAL A 322 -7.81 5.37 19.13
CA VAL A 322 -9.20 4.95 18.95
C VAL A 322 -10.15 6.15 18.96
N ALA A 323 -9.93 7.14 19.82
CA ALA A 323 -10.72 8.36 19.86
C ALA A 323 -10.60 9.14 18.54
N VAL A 324 -9.39 9.40 18.08
CA VAL A 324 -9.12 10.09 16.81
C VAL A 324 -9.74 9.34 15.63
N ALA A 325 -9.61 8.00 15.58
CA ALA A 325 -10.18 7.20 14.49
C ALA A 325 -11.70 7.33 14.36
N ARG A 326 -12.41 7.57 15.48
CA ARG A 326 -13.86 7.77 15.51
C ARG A 326 -14.29 9.15 15.02
N GLU A 327 -13.40 10.13 15.09
CA GLU A 327 -13.67 11.51 14.67
C GLU A 327 -13.50 11.72 13.15
N ILE A 328 -12.83 10.80 12.45
CA ILE A 328 -12.64 10.90 11.00
C ILE A 328 -14.00 10.76 10.29
N PRO A 329 -14.42 11.77 9.49
CA PRO A 329 -15.72 11.75 8.82
C PRO A 329 -15.85 10.57 7.85
N ALA A 330 -16.97 9.85 7.90
CA ALA A 330 -17.24 8.69 7.05
C ALA A 330 -17.14 9.03 5.55
N ALA A 331 -17.64 10.20 5.13
CA ALA A 331 -17.57 10.66 3.75
C ALA A 331 -16.10 10.85 3.27
N GLY A 332 -15.21 11.36 4.14
CA GLY A 332 -13.79 11.46 3.83
C GLY A 332 -13.13 10.09 3.68
N LEU A 333 -13.50 9.13 4.56
CA LEU A 333 -12.99 7.76 4.46
C LEU A 333 -13.44 7.07 3.17
N GLU A 334 -14.70 7.25 2.75
CA GLU A 334 -15.22 6.65 1.51
C GLU A 334 -14.51 7.17 0.25
N ALA A 335 -14.05 8.41 0.27
CA ALA A 335 -13.29 9.01 -0.82
C ALA A 335 -11.86 8.45 -0.96
N LEU A 336 -11.29 7.88 0.12
CA LEU A 336 -9.95 7.31 0.11
C LEU A 336 -9.87 6.01 -0.69
N PRO A 337 -8.72 5.72 -1.33
CA PRO A 337 -8.45 4.44 -1.94
C PRO A 337 -8.62 3.27 -0.97
N ARG A 338 -8.99 2.12 -1.50
CA ARG A 338 -9.23 0.90 -0.71
C ARG A 338 -8.02 0.53 0.16
N GLU A 339 -6.81 0.66 -0.37
CA GLU A 339 -5.57 0.42 0.37
C GLU A 339 -5.47 1.30 1.60
N ARG A 340 -5.72 2.61 1.49
CA ARG A 340 -5.66 3.56 2.61
C ARG A 340 -6.68 3.25 3.70
N ARG A 341 -7.89 2.92 3.29
CA ARG A 341 -8.96 2.53 4.21
C ARG A 341 -8.63 1.25 4.98
N ALA A 342 -8.13 0.23 4.28
CA ALA A 342 -7.72 -1.02 4.92
C ALA A 342 -6.52 -0.81 5.85
N HIS A 343 -5.57 0.06 5.47
CA HIS A 343 -4.43 0.44 6.31
C HIS A 343 -4.91 1.10 7.62
N LEU A 344 -5.83 2.07 7.54
CA LEU A 344 -6.43 2.65 8.74
C LEU A 344 -7.06 1.58 9.64
N LEU A 345 -7.79 0.62 9.07
CA LEU A 345 -8.39 -0.46 9.85
C LEU A 345 -7.33 -1.32 10.55
N THR A 346 -6.18 -1.58 9.92
CA THR A 346 -5.09 -2.31 10.59
C THR A 346 -4.44 -1.49 11.71
N ASP A 347 -4.28 -0.18 11.54
CA ASP A 347 -3.78 0.70 12.60
C ASP A 347 -4.80 0.85 13.73
N ARG A 348 -6.09 0.98 13.41
CA ARG A 348 -7.16 0.99 14.40
C ARG A 348 -7.22 -0.32 15.19
N ALA A 349 -7.10 -1.47 14.55
CA ALA A 349 -7.06 -2.76 15.25
C ALA A 349 -5.87 -2.84 16.22
N ARG A 350 -4.73 -2.26 15.85
CA ARG A 350 -3.56 -2.15 16.75
C ARG A 350 -3.86 -1.22 17.91
N ALA A 351 -4.48 -0.07 17.66
CA ALA A 351 -4.93 0.87 18.69
C ALA A 351 -5.90 0.19 19.69
N GLU A 352 -6.88 -0.52 19.17
CA GLU A 352 -7.86 -1.30 19.96
C GLU A 352 -7.17 -2.38 20.79
N THR A 353 -6.14 -3.06 20.24
CA THR A 353 -5.32 -4.02 20.99
C THR A 353 -4.56 -3.35 22.14
N GLN A 354 -3.91 -2.21 21.89
CA GLN A 354 -3.21 -1.43 22.91
C GLN A 354 -4.16 -0.92 24.00
N ALA A 355 -5.41 -0.58 23.64
CA ALA A 355 -6.45 -0.15 24.57
C ALA A 355 -7.15 -1.32 25.31
N GLY A 356 -6.73 -2.57 25.07
CA GLY A 356 -7.34 -3.75 25.67
C GLY A 356 -8.67 -4.21 25.05
N MET A 357 -9.10 -3.58 23.97
CA MET A 357 -10.35 -3.84 23.22
C MET A 357 -10.14 -4.97 22.20
N ARG A 358 -9.84 -6.18 22.68
CA ARG A 358 -9.33 -7.27 21.83
C ARG A 358 -10.37 -7.89 20.90
N GLU A 359 -11.62 -7.97 21.33
CA GLU A 359 -12.72 -8.49 20.50
C GLU A 359 -13.04 -7.55 19.33
N GLU A 360 -13.02 -6.24 19.61
CA GLU A 360 -13.14 -5.17 18.62
C GLU A 360 -11.98 -5.20 17.63
N ALA A 361 -10.73 -5.37 18.11
CA ALA A 361 -9.54 -5.47 17.26
C ALA A 361 -9.66 -6.62 16.26
N VAL A 362 -10.16 -7.78 16.69
CA VAL A 362 -10.41 -8.92 15.78
C VAL A 362 -11.51 -8.57 14.76
N ALA A 363 -12.58 -7.91 15.19
CA ALA A 363 -13.65 -7.48 14.28
C ALA A 363 -13.12 -6.50 13.22
N THR A 364 -12.34 -5.51 13.65
CA THR A 364 -11.70 -4.50 12.78
C THR A 364 -10.71 -5.14 11.79
N LEU A 365 -9.91 -6.15 12.21
CA LEU A 365 -9.03 -6.90 11.31
C LEU A 365 -9.81 -7.69 10.24
N LEU A 366 -10.94 -8.27 10.61
CA LEU A 366 -11.80 -8.98 9.65
C LEU A 366 -12.46 -8.02 8.65
N GLU A 367 -12.78 -6.80 9.08
CA GLU A 367 -13.25 -5.73 8.18
C GLU A 367 -12.13 -5.31 7.21
N ALA A 368 -10.91 -5.14 7.70
CA ALA A 368 -9.74 -4.85 6.87
C ALA A 368 -9.50 -5.96 5.84
N GLU A 369 -9.58 -7.23 6.25
CA GLU A 369 -9.42 -8.38 5.36
C GLU A 369 -10.52 -8.42 4.28
N ALA A 370 -11.76 -8.13 4.64
CA ALA A 370 -12.86 -8.07 3.67
C ALA A 370 -12.67 -6.95 2.64
N LEU A 371 -12.09 -5.83 3.06
CA LEU A 371 -11.84 -4.67 2.21
C LEU A 371 -10.62 -4.88 1.29
N ALA A 372 -9.47 -5.28 1.84
CA ALA A 372 -8.23 -5.54 1.11
C ALA A 372 -7.47 -6.72 1.74
N PRO A 373 -7.73 -7.97 1.29
CA PRO A 373 -7.16 -9.17 1.90
C PRO A 373 -5.64 -9.15 2.00
N GLU A 374 -4.96 -8.59 0.99
CA GLU A 374 -3.49 -8.56 0.92
C GLU A 374 -2.88 -7.63 1.99
N GLU A 375 -3.60 -6.60 2.46
CA GLU A 375 -3.17 -5.72 3.56
C GLU A 375 -3.09 -6.48 4.90
N VAL A 376 -3.90 -7.52 5.06
CA VAL A 376 -3.91 -8.33 6.28
C VAL A 376 -3.03 -9.58 6.14
N VAL A 377 -3.20 -10.32 5.06
CA VAL A 377 -2.57 -11.64 4.88
C VAL A 377 -1.11 -11.53 4.43
N CYS A 378 -0.75 -10.49 3.66
CA CYS A 378 0.58 -10.32 3.09
C CYS A 378 1.53 -9.56 4.03
N ARG A 379 1.01 -8.57 4.73
CA ARG A 379 1.82 -7.59 5.46
C ARG A 379 2.38 -8.16 6.77
N PRO A 380 3.72 -8.23 6.96
CA PRO A 380 4.33 -8.80 8.17
C PRO A 380 3.87 -8.11 9.46
N ARG A 381 3.75 -6.78 9.44
CA ARG A 381 3.30 -5.99 10.61
C ARG A 381 1.88 -6.33 11.04
N THR A 382 0.99 -6.69 10.10
CA THR A 382 -0.38 -7.12 10.44
C THR A 382 -0.40 -8.57 10.93
N LYS A 383 0.45 -9.44 10.36
CA LYS A 383 0.63 -10.81 10.87
C LYS A 383 1.11 -10.82 12.31
N ALA A 384 2.10 -9.96 12.65
CA ALA A 384 2.57 -9.80 14.02
C ALA A 384 1.43 -9.39 14.97
N LEU A 385 0.56 -8.44 14.57
CA LEU A 385 -0.61 -8.07 15.37
C LEU A 385 -1.57 -9.25 15.59
N VAL A 386 -1.77 -10.11 14.60
CA VAL A 386 -2.59 -11.32 14.74
C VAL A 386 -1.95 -12.30 15.74
N GLU A 387 -0.62 -12.43 15.74
CA GLU A 387 0.11 -13.24 16.73
C GLU A 387 0.00 -12.65 18.14
N ASP A 388 0.17 -11.34 18.30
CA ASP A 388 0.00 -10.64 19.57
C ASP A 388 -1.40 -10.88 20.16
N LEU A 389 -2.45 -10.75 19.34
CA LEU A 389 -3.82 -11.02 19.77
C LEU A 389 -4.04 -12.48 20.19
N ARG A 390 -3.38 -13.44 19.53
CA ARG A 390 -3.42 -14.86 19.92
C ARG A 390 -2.76 -15.09 21.28
N LEU A 391 -1.64 -14.41 21.56
CA LEU A 391 -0.96 -14.49 22.85
C LEU A 391 -1.77 -13.83 23.96
N LEU A 392 -2.42 -12.71 23.67
CA LEU A 392 -3.24 -11.98 24.64
C LEU A 392 -4.59 -12.66 24.92
N GLY A 393 -5.08 -13.48 23.98
CA GLY A 393 -6.42 -14.06 23.98
C GLY A 393 -7.50 -13.07 23.57
N ALA A 394 -8.43 -13.48 22.74
CA ALA A 394 -9.47 -12.63 22.15
C ALA A 394 -10.90 -12.92 22.66
N GLY A 395 -11.05 -13.54 23.81
CA GLY A 395 -12.33 -13.81 24.43
C GLY A 395 -13.31 -14.53 23.50
N SER A 396 -14.50 -13.97 23.30
CA SER A 396 -15.52 -14.54 22.42
C SER A 396 -15.12 -14.53 20.91
N ALA A 397 -14.10 -13.76 20.53
CA ALA A 397 -13.59 -13.69 19.17
C ALA A 397 -12.51 -14.74 18.83
N GLU A 398 -12.12 -15.59 19.77
CA GLU A 398 -11.02 -16.56 19.62
C GLU A 398 -11.16 -17.46 18.40
N GLY A 399 -12.35 -17.96 18.10
CA GLY A 399 -12.60 -18.80 16.92
C GLY A 399 -12.39 -18.06 15.61
N ARG A 400 -12.78 -16.78 15.55
CA ARG A 400 -12.59 -15.91 14.39
C ARG A 400 -11.12 -15.55 14.20
N LEU A 401 -10.41 -15.26 15.31
CA LEU A 401 -8.99 -14.97 15.31
C LEU A 401 -8.16 -16.17 14.81
N ARG A 402 -8.49 -17.39 15.27
CA ARG A 402 -7.84 -18.60 14.78
C ARG A 402 -8.00 -18.79 13.27
N SER A 403 -9.21 -18.61 12.77
CA SER A 403 -9.48 -18.69 11.33
C SER A 403 -8.74 -17.61 10.52
N LEU A 404 -8.57 -16.40 11.08
CA LEU A 404 -7.78 -15.34 10.47
C LEU A 404 -6.29 -15.72 10.46
N ALA A 405 -5.74 -16.23 11.55
CA ALA A 405 -4.36 -16.66 11.66
C ALA A 405 -4.02 -17.77 10.63
N GLU A 406 -4.92 -18.75 10.45
CA GLU A 406 -4.77 -19.78 9.41
C GLU A 406 -4.70 -19.18 7.99
N ARG A 407 -5.52 -18.16 7.70
CA ARG A 407 -5.47 -17.46 6.39
C ARG A 407 -4.20 -16.62 6.22
N CYS A 408 -3.64 -16.10 7.31
CA CYS A 408 -2.35 -15.41 7.34
C CYS A 408 -1.16 -16.37 7.19
N GLY A 409 -1.40 -17.68 7.17
CA GLY A 409 -0.33 -18.69 7.12
C GLY A 409 0.48 -18.81 8.41
N LEU A 410 -0.08 -18.38 9.55
CA LEU A 410 0.56 -18.46 10.85
C LEU A 410 0.42 -19.88 11.42
N PRO A 411 1.42 -20.37 12.16
CA PRO A 411 1.38 -21.69 12.77
C PRO A 411 0.20 -21.82 13.76
N ARG A 412 -0.30 -23.04 13.94
CA ARG A 412 -1.42 -23.35 14.84
C ARG A 412 -1.02 -23.22 16.30
#